data_8efdce87b6b43a0bc01aba3a25c70b59
#
_entry.id   8efdce87b6b43a0bc01aba3a25c70b59
#
_cell.length_a   1.000
_cell.length_b   1.000
_cell.length_c   1.000
_cell.angle_alpha   90.00
_cell.angle_beta   90.00
_cell.angle_gamma   90.00
#
_symmetry.space_group_name_H-M   'P 1'
#
loop_
_entity.id
_entity.type
_entity.pdbx_description
1 polymer ?
#
loop_
_entity_poly.entity_id
_entity_poly.type
_entity_poly.pdbx_seq_one_letter_code
_entity_poly.pdbx_strand_id
1 'polypeptide(L)'
;MRKARIGLAVVGALALMCSPLLGQDKPKQDNKATLKLQVTFAEHEGEKKLASLPYTFFLQAAEAIPGAPWTKVRTGSRVPVFTGKDGSLQYIDVGTNIDARGLASGEGRYDISLLLERSWVEGDVLVAGAKLGGSTPEAVPGQFKEPIIRQFKTELSLAMHDGQTVQTTQAADPLSGRVQTVTVTMNVVK
;
A
#
# COMPACT_ATOMS: atom_id res chain seq x y z
N MET A 1 20.98 0.81 103.82
CA MET A 1 21.72 1.80 103.03
C MET A 1 22.58 1.10 101.98
N ARG A 2 22.18 0.94 100.78
CA ARG A 2 23.06 0.66 99.62
C ARG A 2 22.25 0.88 98.32
N LYS A 3 22.73 1.82 97.60
CA LYS A 3 22.12 2.26 96.30
C LYS A 3 22.51 1.27 95.24
N ALA A 4 21.50 0.69 94.49
CA ALA A 4 21.73 -0.05 93.30
C ALA A 4 21.55 0.87 92.04
N ARG A 5 22.57 0.91 91.22
CA ARG A 5 22.55 1.63 89.94
C ARG A 5 22.08 0.64 88.85
N ILE A 6 20.99 0.98 88.20
CA ILE A 6 20.49 0.25 87.06
C ILE A 6 21.10 0.87 85.79
N GLY A 7 21.87 0.06 85.07
CA GLY A 7 22.43 0.44 83.76
C GLY A 7 21.39 0.19 82.67
N LEU A 8 21.11 1.23 81.92
CA LEU A 8 20.22 1.19 80.78
C LEU A 8 20.99 0.75 79.48
N ALA A 9 20.79 -0.43 79.02
CA ALA A 9 21.35 -0.90 77.76
C ALA A 9 20.44 -0.46 76.58
N VAL A 10 20.96 0.42 75.72
CA VAL A 10 20.33 0.85 74.50
C VAL A 10 20.65 -0.18 73.41
N VAL A 11 19.67 -0.99 72.99
CA VAL A 11 19.75 -1.89 71.83
C VAL A 11 19.36 -1.10 70.63
N GLY A 12 20.35 -0.73 69.82
CA GLY A 12 20.12 -0.11 68.51
C GLY A 12 19.64 -1.14 67.50
N ALA A 13 18.35 -1.06 67.07
CA ALA A 13 17.79 -1.85 65.97
C ALA A 13 18.20 -1.23 64.62
N LEU A 14 19.12 -1.90 63.92
CA LEU A 14 19.52 -1.55 62.57
C LEU A 14 18.46 -2.09 61.59
N ALA A 15 17.52 -1.26 61.15
CA ALA A 15 16.52 -1.60 60.13
C ALA A 15 17.21 -1.55 58.77
N LEU A 16 17.54 -2.73 58.19
CA LEU A 16 17.90 -2.86 56.77
C LEU A 16 16.64 -2.54 55.92
N MET A 17 16.62 -1.35 55.34
CA MET A 17 15.67 -1.04 54.29
C MET A 17 16.03 -1.81 53.01
N CYS A 18 15.36 -2.94 52.81
CA CYS A 18 15.37 -3.67 51.57
C CYS A 18 14.51 -2.89 50.55
N SER A 19 15.14 -2.02 49.75
CA SER A 19 14.47 -1.35 48.62
C SER A 19 14.08 -2.40 47.58
N PRO A 20 12.82 -2.53 47.20
CA PRO A 20 12.47 -3.38 46.04
C PRO A 20 13.16 -2.77 44.81
N LEU A 21 14.05 -3.51 44.17
CA LEU A 21 14.46 -3.23 42.80
C LEU A 21 13.19 -3.26 41.94
N LEU A 22 12.72 -2.08 41.59
CA LEU A 22 11.76 -1.91 40.47
C LEU A 22 12.44 -2.51 39.26
N GLY A 23 11.97 -3.71 38.84
CA GLY A 23 12.40 -4.33 37.60
C GLY A 23 12.18 -3.31 36.52
N GLN A 24 13.24 -2.86 35.87
CA GLN A 24 13.13 -2.16 34.58
C GLN A 24 12.46 -3.14 33.61
N ASP A 25 11.18 -2.89 33.31
CA ASP A 25 10.53 -3.53 32.17
C ASP A 25 11.45 -3.29 30.96
N LYS A 26 12.08 -4.36 30.49
CA LYS A 26 12.80 -4.32 29.22
C LYS A 26 11.83 -3.74 28.20
N PRO A 27 12.22 -2.72 27.43
CA PRO A 27 11.35 -2.21 26.37
C PRO A 27 10.92 -3.39 25.52
N LYS A 28 9.59 -3.59 25.42
CA LYS A 28 9.00 -4.64 24.61
C LYS A 28 9.57 -4.43 23.21
N GLN A 29 10.46 -5.31 22.81
CA GLN A 29 11.09 -5.25 21.49
C GLN A 29 9.95 -5.47 20.52
N ASP A 30 9.44 -4.40 19.90
CA ASP A 30 8.45 -4.46 18.83
C ASP A 30 9.04 -5.33 17.72
N ASN A 31 8.74 -6.61 17.74
CA ASN A 31 9.13 -7.56 16.70
C ASN A 31 8.33 -7.28 15.42
N LYS A 32 8.53 -6.09 14.86
CA LYS A 32 7.95 -5.72 13.58
C LYS A 32 8.66 -6.52 12.50
N ALA A 33 7.99 -7.54 11.97
CA ALA A 33 8.51 -8.28 10.84
C ALA A 33 8.52 -7.38 9.60
N THR A 34 9.64 -7.34 8.89
CA THR A 34 9.71 -6.71 7.56
C THR A 34 9.27 -7.73 6.53
N LEU A 35 8.26 -7.38 5.75
CA LEU A 35 7.74 -8.19 4.66
C LEU A 35 8.16 -7.60 3.32
N LYS A 36 8.70 -8.44 2.45
CA LYS A 36 8.93 -8.13 1.04
C LYS A 36 7.71 -8.60 0.25
N LEU A 37 6.98 -7.68 -0.35
CA LEU A 37 5.87 -7.98 -1.23
C LEU A 37 6.26 -7.77 -2.70
N GLN A 38 5.80 -8.68 -3.55
CA GLN A 38 5.82 -8.52 -4.99
C GLN A 38 4.38 -8.62 -5.49
N VAL A 39 3.86 -7.53 -6.04
CA VAL A 39 2.54 -7.45 -6.68
C VAL A 39 2.77 -7.40 -8.18
N THR A 40 2.20 -8.35 -8.92
CA THR A 40 2.33 -8.41 -10.38
C THR A 40 0.96 -8.27 -11.02
N PHE A 41 0.77 -7.23 -11.81
CA PHE A 41 -0.39 -7.11 -12.69
C PHE A 41 -0.06 -7.81 -14.00
N ALA A 42 -0.93 -8.70 -14.46
CA ALA A 42 -0.80 -9.33 -15.75
C ALA A 42 -2.10 -9.23 -16.54
N GLU A 43 -1.97 -9.03 -17.84
CA GLU A 43 -3.07 -8.96 -18.80
C GLU A 43 -2.99 -10.14 -19.75
N HIS A 44 -4.13 -10.80 -19.96
CA HIS A 44 -4.23 -11.99 -20.80
C HIS A 44 -5.36 -11.82 -21.85
N GLU A 45 -5.13 -12.37 -23.01
CA GLU A 45 -6.13 -12.54 -24.08
C GLU A 45 -6.24 -14.04 -24.36
N GLY A 46 -7.29 -14.67 -23.86
CA GLY A 46 -7.36 -16.12 -23.76
C GLY A 46 -6.20 -16.68 -22.94
N GLU A 47 -5.43 -17.59 -23.53
CA GLU A 47 -4.24 -18.18 -22.88
C GLU A 47 -2.96 -17.33 -23.04
N LYS A 48 -2.99 -16.33 -23.91
CA LYS A 48 -1.82 -15.51 -24.22
C LYS A 48 -1.66 -14.39 -23.19
N LYS A 49 -0.49 -14.34 -22.52
CA LYS A 49 -0.09 -13.23 -21.66
C LYS A 49 0.41 -12.06 -22.51
N LEU A 50 -0.28 -10.92 -22.43
CA LEU A 50 0.04 -9.72 -23.20
C LEU A 50 1.02 -8.81 -22.45
N ALA A 51 0.82 -8.64 -21.14
CA ALA A 51 1.63 -7.76 -20.32
C ALA A 51 1.88 -8.37 -18.93
N SER A 52 2.98 -7.96 -18.30
CA SER A 52 3.31 -8.33 -16.92
C SER A 52 4.11 -7.19 -16.28
N LEU A 53 3.57 -6.61 -15.20
CA LEU A 53 4.11 -5.46 -14.52
C LEU A 53 4.33 -5.80 -13.04
N PRO A 54 5.55 -6.21 -12.66
CA PRO A 54 5.89 -6.51 -11.26
C PRO A 54 6.27 -5.24 -10.50
N TYR A 55 5.77 -5.10 -9.28
CA TYR A 55 6.12 -4.08 -8.30
C TYR A 55 6.63 -4.76 -7.04
N THR A 56 7.85 -4.44 -6.63
CA THR A 56 8.44 -4.97 -5.41
C THR A 56 8.65 -3.86 -4.40
N PHE A 57 8.19 -4.06 -3.17
CA PHE A 57 8.33 -3.11 -2.08
C PHE A 57 8.36 -3.81 -0.73
N PHE A 58 8.69 -3.06 0.32
CA PHE A 58 8.75 -3.57 1.68
C PHE A 58 7.71 -2.89 2.54
N LEU A 59 7.15 -3.64 3.50
CA LEU A 59 6.27 -3.10 4.52
C LEU A 59 6.62 -3.66 5.90
N GLN A 60 6.23 -2.94 6.93
CA GLN A 60 6.35 -3.38 8.32
C GLN A 60 5.02 -4.01 8.75
N ALA A 61 5.05 -5.28 9.14
CA ALA A 61 3.89 -5.90 9.76
C ALA A 61 3.76 -5.44 11.21
N ALA A 62 2.59 -4.93 11.59
CA ALA A 62 2.27 -4.55 12.95
C ALA A 62 1.52 -5.68 13.67
N GLU A 63 1.54 -5.67 15.02
CA GLU A 63 0.79 -6.64 15.83
C GLU A 63 -0.70 -6.25 15.96
N ALA A 64 -1.06 -4.99 15.68
CA ALA A 64 -2.44 -4.50 15.80
C ALA A 64 -2.75 -3.39 14.79
N ILE A 65 -4.03 -3.26 14.42
CA ILE A 65 -4.51 -2.27 13.44
C ILE A 65 -4.16 -0.82 13.81
N PRO A 66 -4.32 -0.33 15.06
CA PRO A 66 -3.99 1.05 15.38
C PRO A 66 -2.52 1.44 15.15
N GLY A 67 -1.63 0.50 14.88
CA GLY A 67 -0.21 0.75 14.65
C GLY A 67 0.30 0.32 13.28
N ALA A 68 -0.55 -0.21 12.40
CA ALA A 68 -0.13 -0.71 11.09
C ALA A 68 0.01 0.44 10.07
N PRO A 69 1.23 0.85 9.69
CA PRO A 69 1.42 1.90 8.70
C PRO A 69 1.04 1.40 7.30
N TRP A 70 0.50 2.33 6.48
CA TRP A 70 0.34 2.08 5.05
C TRP A 70 1.64 2.37 4.31
N THR A 71 2.13 1.40 3.56
CA THR A 71 3.17 1.59 2.54
C THR A 71 2.49 1.96 1.24
N LYS A 72 2.95 3.05 0.61
CA LYS A 72 2.36 3.59 -0.62
C LYS A 72 3.38 3.57 -1.75
N VAL A 73 3.01 2.95 -2.87
CA VAL A 73 3.78 2.95 -4.11
C VAL A 73 2.98 3.73 -5.14
N ARG A 74 3.62 4.70 -5.79
CA ARG A 74 3.02 5.55 -6.81
C ARG A 74 3.96 5.61 -8.01
N THR A 75 3.44 5.27 -9.18
CA THR A 75 4.17 5.41 -10.43
C THR A 75 3.18 5.79 -11.53
N GLY A 76 3.54 6.75 -12.35
CA GLY A 76 2.62 7.23 -13.38
C GLY A 76 3.21 8.32 -14.26
N SER A 77 2.40 8.72 -15.22
CA SER A 77 2.66 9.79 -16.18
C SER A 77 1.42 10.67 -16.32
N ARG A 78 1.59 11.89 -16.80
CA ARG A 78 0.50 12.80 -17.11
C ARG A 78 0.19 12.76 -18.60
N VAL A 79 -1.05 12.52 -18.91
CA VAL A 79 -1.56 12.48 -20.31
C VAL A 79 -2.37 13.75 -20.56
N PRO A 80 -2.02 14.55 -21.58
CA PRO A 80 -2.81 15.71 -21.95
C PRO A 80 -4.10 15.28 -22.65
N VAL A 81 -5.22 15.88 -22.25
CA VAL A 81 -6.53 15.74 -22.91
C VAL A 81 -7.10 17.11 -23.22
N PHE A 82 -7.81 17.23 -24.35
CA PHE A 82 -8.46 18.49 -24.72
C PHE A 82 -9.82 18.61 -24.02
N THR A 83 -10.11 19.75 -23.43
CA THR A 83 -11.39 20.00 -22.73
C THR A 83 -12.46 20.64 -23.62
N GLY A 84 -12.22 20.74 -24.90
CA GLY A 84 -13.22 20.94 -25.95
C GLY A 84 -13.74 22.36 -26.19
N LYS A 85 -13.68 23.29 -25.27
CA LYS A 85 -14.33 24.61 -25.48
C LYS A 85 -13.40 25.73 -25.93
N ASP A 86 -12.15 25.74 -25.52
CA ASP A 86 -11.21 26.84 -25.80
C ASP A 86 -9.82 26.36 -26.19
N GLY A 87 -9.67 25.10 -26.62
CA GLY A 87 -8.35 24.50 -26.88
C GLY A 87 -7.50 24.32 -25.63
N SER A 88 -8.10 24.39 -24.44
CA SER A 88 -7.41 24.19 -23.18
C SER A 88 -7.05 22.72 -22.98
N LEU A 89 -5.84 22.49 -22.45
CA LEU A 89 -5.34 21.16 -22.08
C LEU A 89 -5.59 20.91 -20.60
N GLN A 90 -6.15 19.76 -20.29
CA GLN A 90 -6.17 19.19 -18.96
C GLN A 90 -5.21 18.01 -18.92
N TYR A 91 -4.54 17.80 -17.79
CA TYR A 91 -3.68 16.66 -17.60
C TYR A 91 -4.36 15.64 -16.68
N ILE A 92 -4.41 14.39 -17.15
CA ILE A 92 -4.92 13.26 -16.37
C ILE A 92 -3.76 12.37 -15.96
N ASP A 93 -3.68 12.03 -14.67
CA ASP A 93 -2.66 11.13 -14.17
C ASP A 93 -3.04 9.68 -14.52
N VAL A 94 -2.13 8.97 -15.19
CA VAL A 94 -2.24 7.54 -15.50
C VAL A 94 -1.06 6.80 -14.89
N GLY A 95 -1.30 5.58 -14.38
CA GLY A 95 -0.25 4.80 -13.75
C GLY A 95 -0.76 3.77 -12.76
N THR A 96 0.08 3.42 -11.79
CA THR A 96 -0.23 2.42 -10.77
C THR A 96 -0.07 3.00 -9.37
N ASN A 97 -1.11 2.84 -8.57
CA ASN A 97 -1.15 3.17 -7.16
C ASN A 97 -1.35 1.88 -6.36
N ILE A 98 -0.46 1.62 -5.40
CA ILE A 98 -0.54 0.48 -4.49
C ILE A 98 -0.45 1.02 -3.08
N ASP A 99 -1.47 0.79 -2.27
CA ASP A 99 -1.45 0.99 -0.84
C ASP A 99 -1.49 -0.38 -0.17
N ALA A 100 -0.53 -0.65 0.71
CA ALA A 100 -0.37 -1.94 1.36
C ALA A 100 -0.14 -1.77 2.86
N ARG A 101 -0.74 -2.64 3.65
CA ARG A 101 -0.41 -2.80 5.08
C ARG A 101 -0.43 -4.26 5.46
N GLY A 102 0.34 -4.63 6.49
CA GLY A 102 0.42 -5.98 7.01
C GLY A 102 0.18 -6.03 8.51
N LEU A 103 -0.48 -7.09 8.95
CA LEU A 103 -0.67 -7.44 10.35
C LEU A 103 -0.09 -8.82 10.61
N ALA A 104 0.63 -8.99 11.70
CA ALA A 104 1.06 -10.30 12.17
C ALA A 104 -0.10 -10.97 12.93
N SER A 105 -0.61 -12.08 12.38
CA SER A 105 -1.78 -12.80 12.94
C SER A 105 -1.39 -14.01 13.77
N GLY A 106 -0.10 -14.13 14.16
CA GLY A 106 0.43 -15.27 14.89
C GLY A 106 0.76 -16.47 13.99
N GLU A 107 1.50 -17.44 14.51
CA GLU A 107 1.87 -18.69 13.83
C GLU A 107 2.55 -18.51 12.46
N GLY A 108 3.28 -17.38 12.26
CA GLY A 108 3.94 -17.06 10.99
C GLY A 108 2.98 -16.65 9.87
N ARG A 109 1.72 -16.36 10.20
CA ARG A 109 0.71 -15.85 9.28
C ARG A 109 0.65 -14.31 9.33
N TYR A 110 0.44 -13.72 8.19
CA TYR A 110 0.31 -12.28 7.99
C TYR A 110 -0.95 -11.96 7.21
N ASP A 111 -1.78 -11.06 7.74
CA ASP A 111 -2.95 -10.53 7.04
C ASP A 111 -2.55 -9.29 6.27
N ILE A 112 -2.55 -9.37 4.95
CA ILE A 112 -2.12 -8.32 4.03
C ILE A 112 -3.37 -7.66 3.44
N SER A 113 -3.51 -6.34 3.64
CA SER A 113 -4.52 -5.52 2.97
C SER A 113 -3.87 -4.74 1.84
N LEU A 114 -4.44 -4.80 0.65
CA LEU A 114 -3.98 -4.13 -0.56
C LEU A 114 -5.11 -3.31 -1.17
N LEU A 115 -4.85 -2.05 -1.47
CA LEU A 115 -5.66 -1.21 -2.34
C LEU A 115 -4.84 -1.00 -3.62
N LEU A 116 -5.36 -1.49 -4.74
CA LEU A 116 -4.67 -1.50 -6.02
C LEU A 116 -5.48 -0.70 -7.03
N GLU A 117 -4.83 0.27 -7.65
CA GLU A 117 -5.41 1.07 -8.71
C GLU A 117 -4.39 1.19 -9.85
N ARG A 118 -4.84 0.93 -11.07
CA ARG A 118 -4.04 1.06 -12.27
C ARG A 118 -4.86 1.73 -13.35
N SER A 119 -4.26 2.74 -14.00
CA SER A 119 -4.83 3.39 -15.17
C SER A 119 -3.80 3.43 -16.31
N TRP A 120 -4.27 3.34 -17.55
CA TRP A 120 -3.39 3.37 -18.72
C TRP A 120 -4.13 3.91 -19.94
N VAL A 121 -3.38 4.31 -20.95
CA VAL A 121 -3.92 4.69 -22.25
C VAL A 121 -4.07 3.43 -23.10
N GLU A 122 -5.29 3.13 -23.56
CA GLU A 122 -5.59 1.98 -24.43
C GLU A 122 -5.46 2.32 -25.92
N GLY A 123 -5.51 3.56 -26.27
CA GLY A 123 -5.47 4.05 -27.65
C GLY A 123 -6.09 5.45 -27.75
N ASP A 124 -6.39 5.87 -28.95
CA ASP A 124 -6.96 7.20 -29.21
C ASP A 124 -8.27 7.07 -29.99
N VAL A 125 -9.18 8.00 -29.76
CA VAL A 125 -10.35 8.23 -30.60
C VAL A 125 -10.23 9.57 -31.31
N LEU A 126 -10.70 9.64 -32.56
CA LEU A 126 -10.83 10.90 -33.29
C LEU A 126 -12.10 11.62 -32.82
N VAL A 127 -11.92 12.80 -32.26
CA VAL A 127 -13.02 13.67 -31.84
C VAL A 127 -13.12 14.85 -32.81
N ALA A 128 -14.31 15.12 -33.32
CA ALA A 128 -14.55 16.30 -34.12
C ALA A 128 -14.46 17.55 -33.20
N GLY A 129 -13.50 18.42 -33.44
CA GLY A 129 -13.38 19.67 -32.72
C GLY A 129 -14.56 20.59 -32.89
N ALA A 130 -14.98 21.25 -31.84
CA ALA A 130 -15.82 22.41 -31.95
C ALA A 130 -15.07 23.43 -32.80
N LYS A 131 -15.78 24.12 -33.73
CA LYS A 131 -15.21 25.19 -34.52
C LYS A 131 -14.51 26.18 -33.61
N LEU A 132 -13.16 26.24 -33.67
CA LEU A 132 -12.46 27.35 -33.06
C LEU A 132 -13.04 28.62 -33.71
N GLY A 133 -13.70 29.43 -32.92
CA GLY A 133 -14.38 30.65 -33.39
C GLY A 133 -13.41 31.61 -34.02
N GLY A 134 -13.34 31.54 -35.34
CA GLY A 134 -12.73 32.53 -36.23
C GLY A 134 -13.71 32.71 -37.38
N SER A 135 -14.03 33.96 -37.63
CA SER A 135 -15.01 34.43 -38.67
C SER A 135 -14.56 34.20 -40.12
N THR A 136 -13.78 33.20 -40.40
CA THR A 136 -13.41 32.79 -41.77
C THR A 136 -14.15 31.52 -42.19
N PRO A 137 -14.78 31.51 -43.38
CA PRO A 137 -15.61 30.41 -43.86
C PRO A 137 -14.88 29.10 -44.17
N GLU A 138 -13.54 29.03 -44.01
CA GLU A 138 -12.70 27.89 -44.36
C GLU A 138 -12.08 27.13 -43.17
N ALA A 139 -12.62 27.28 -41.95
CA ALA A 139 -12.14 26.46 -40.85
C ALA A 139 -12.52 24.99 -41.05
N VAL A 140 -11.60 24.21 -41.61
CA VAL A 140 -11.66 22.74 -41.58
C VAL A 140 -11.90 22.31 -40.14
N PRO A 141 -12.92 21.49 -39.84
CA PRO A 141 -13.14 21.00 -38.47
C PRO A 141 -11.86 20.29 -38.04
N GLY A 142 -11.14 20.86 -37.09
CA GLY A 142 -9.94 20.21 -36.53
C GLY A 142 -10.37 18.88 -35.92
N GLN A 143 -9.88 17.78 -36.44
CA GLN A 143 -9.97 16.50 -35.78
C GLN A 143 -8.76 16.40 -34.86
N PHE A 144 -8.98 16.09 -33.60
CA PHE A 144 -7.88 15.78 -32.69
C PHE A 144 -8.10 14.40 -32.08
N LYS A 145 -6.98 13.80 -31.66
CA LYS A 145 -6.96 12.51 -31.03
C LYS A 145 -7.11 12.68 -29.55
N GLU A 146 -8.14 12.03 -28.98
CA GLU A 146 -8.37 11.95 -27.54
C GLU A 146 -7.97 10.58 -27.03
N PRO A 147 -7.17 10.48 -25.96
CA PRO A 147 -6.77 9.19 -25.40
C PRO A 147 -7.95 8.49 -24.73
N ILE A 148 -8.07 7.18 -24.95
CA ILE A 148 -8.97 6.32 -24.19
C ILE A 148 -8.22 5.89 -22.93
N ILE A 149 -8.68 6.33 -21.77
CA ILE A 149 -8.11 5.96 -20.49
C ILE A 149 -8.91 4.83 -19.87
N ARG A 150 -8.22 3.72 -19.61
CA ARG A 150 -8.75 2.57 -18.88
C ARG A 150 -8.33 2.66 -17.41
N GLN A 151 -9.18 2.14 -16.55
CA GLN A 151 -8.92 2.08 -15.12
C GLN A 151 -9.32 0.72 -14.56
N PHE A 152 -8.42 0.17 -13.75
CA PHE A 152 -8.65 -1.02 -12.95
C PHE A 152 -8.47 -0.65 -11.48
N LYS A 153 -9.41 -1.04 -10.62
CA LYS A 153 -9.35 -0.81 -9.18
C LYS A 153 -9.85 -2.03 -8.44
N THR A 154 -9.09 -2.47 -7.43
CA THR A 154 -9.49 -3.60 -6.59
C THR A 154 -8.94 -3.45 -5.17
N GLU A 155 -9.63 -4.06 -4.23
CA GLU A 155 -9.23 -4.19 -2.84
C GLU A 155 -9.12 -5.66 -2.49
N LEU A 156 -8.00 -6.06 -1.87
CA LEU A 156 -7.71 -7.44 -1.50
C LEU A 156 -7.35 -7.53 -0.03
N SER A 157 -7.86 -8.57 0.63
CA SER A 157 -7.44 -8.99 1.96
C SER A 157 -6.96 -10.44 1.88
N LEU A 158 -5.68 -10.67 2.13
CA LEU A 158 -5.02 -11.96 1.95
C LEU A 158 -4.37 -12.40 3.25
N ALA A 159 -4.65 -13.63 3.68
CA ALA A 159 -3.90 -14.28 4.74
C ALA A 159 -2.76 -15.10 4.11
N MET A 160 -1.50 -14.75 4.40
CA MET A 160 -0.34 -15.30 3.73
C MET A 160 0.72 -15.79 4.73
N HIS A 161 1.47 -16.79 4.32
CA HIS A 161 2.69 -17.29 4.99
C HIS A 161 3.95 -16.91 4.22
N ASP A 162 5.11 -17.03 4.88
CA ASP A 162 6.41 -16.77 4.23
C ASP A 162 6.58 -17.64 2.97
N GLY A 163 7.03 -17.02 1.87
CA GLY A 163 7.21 -17.65 0.57
C GLY A 163 5.93 -17.91 -0.22
N GLN A 164 4.76 -17.59 0.30
CA GLN A 164 3.49 -17.89 -0.37
C GLN A 164 3.22 -16.93 -1.53
N THR A 165 2.63 -17.50 -2.59
CA THR A 165 2.12 -16.76 -3.75
C THR A 165 0.63 -17.04 -3.92
N VAL A 166 -0.15 -15.97 -4.07
CA VAL A 166 -1.59 -16.02 -4.33
C VAL A 166 -1.85 -15.30 -5.66
N GLN A 167 -2.56 -15.97 -6.56
CA GLN A 167 -3.02 -15.37 -7.81
C GLN A 167 -4.54 -15.22 -7.77
N THR A 168 -5.01 -14.04 -8.16
CA THR A 168 -6.43 -13.73 -8.24
C THR A 168 -6.77 -13.25 -9.65
N THR A 169 -7.87 -13.74 -10.20
CA THR A 169 -8.45 -13.18 -11.43
C THR A 169 -9.41 -12.08 -11.03
N GLN A 170 -9.14 -10.86 -11.47
CA GLN A 170 -9.85 -9.69 -10.96
C GLN A 170 -11.00 -9.26 -11.84
N ALA A 171 -10.77 -9.12 -13.14
CA ALA A 171 -11.78 -8.61 -14.05
C ALA A 171 -11.51 -9.01 -15.49
N ALA A 172 -12.58 -9.23 -16.26
CA ALA A 172 -12.53 -9.20 -17.71
C ALA A 172 -12.96 -7.81 -18.19
N ASP A 173 -12.20 -7.22 -19.09
CA ASP A 173 -12.61 -5.99 -19.76
C ASP A 173 -13.81 -6.30 -20.70
N PRO A 174 -14.98 -5.68 -20.49
CA PRO A 174 -16.18 -6.00 -21.28
C PRO A 174 -16.07 -5.61 -22.75
N LEU A 175 -15.13 -4.73 -23.12
CA LEU A 175 -14.96 -4.29 -24.49
C LEU A 175 -13.95 -5.13 -25.28
N SER A 176 -12.82 -5.49 -24.64
CA SER A 176 -11.76 -6.26 -25.30
C SER A 176 -11.79 -7.75 -24.96
N GLY A 177 -12.52 -8.16 -23.92
CA GLY A 177 -12.52 -9.53 -23.41
C GLY A 177 -11.20 -9.92 -22.71
N ARG A 178 -10.27 -9.00 -22.55
CA ARG A 178 -8.99 -9.24 -21.87
C ARG A 178 -9.19 -9.39 -20.37
N VAL A 179 -8.43 -10.30 -19.78
CA VAL A 179 -8.52 -10.62 -18.37
C VAL A 179 -7.34 -10.00 -17.63
N GLN A 180 -7.62 -9.23 -16.59
CA GLN A 180 -6.64 -8.71 -15.66
C GLN A 180 -6.48 -9.67 -14.48
N THR A 181 -5.25 -10.06 -14.18
CA THR A 181 -4.92 -10.87 -13.01
C THR A 181 -3.93 -10.14 -12.12
N VAL A 182 -4.04 -10.38 -10.82
CA VAL A 182 -3.09 -9.89 -9.82
C VAL A 182 -2.48 -11.08 -9.11
N THR A 183 -1.16 -11.15 -9.11
CA THR A 183 -0.40 -12.14 -8.36
C THR A 183 0.35 -11.43 -7.24
N VAL A 184 0.21 -11.92 -6.02
CA VAL A 184 0.88 -11.39 -4.82
C VAL A 184 1.78 -12.47 -4.24
N THR A 185 3.08 -12.18 -4.11
CA THR A 185 4.06 -13.02 -3.42
C THR A 185 4.57 -12.28 -2.19
N MET A 186 4.64 -12.97 -1.07
CA MET A 186 5.14 -12.42 0.18
C MET A 186 6.31 -13.24 0.70
N ASN A 187 7.36 -12.55 1.19
CA ASN A 187 8.48 -13.16 1.89
C ASN A 187 8.81 -12.35 3.14
N VAL A 188 9.14 -13.05 4.23
CA VAL A 188 9.64 -12.42 5.45
C VAL A 188 11.13 -12.13 5.28
N VAL A 189 11.52 -10.88 5.52
CA VAL A 189 12.94 -10.47 5.50
C VAL A 189 13.55 -10.81 6.85
N LYS A 190 14.57 -11.65 6.82
CA LYS A 190 15.33 -12.08 8.01
C LYS A 190 16.57 -11.22 8.20
#